data_df8794ba8f400629b1f56a46542c2536
#
_entry.id   df8794ba8f400629b1f56a46542c2536
#
_cell.length_a   1.000
_cell.length_b   1.000
_cell.length_c   1.000
_cell.angle_alpha   90.00
_cell.angle_beta   90.00
_cell.angle_gamma   90.00
#
_symmetry.space_group_name_H-M   'P 1'
#
loop_
_entity.id
_entity.type
_entity.pdbx_description
1 polymer ?
#
loop_
_entity_poly.entity_id
_entity_poly.type
_entity_poly.pdbx_seq_one_letter_code
_entity_poly.pdbx_strand_id
1 'polypeptide(L)'
;MLDSQHCSAREIVIAARDSKRRKRRTFRQRQEQRAMKCKSILEAIGKTPLVRLNRITAGLAPEVYAKVDYLNPGGSVKDRIGVTMIDDAEKRGLLKPGGTIIEGTSGNTGMGLALVAAVRGYKMVFTITDKQSKEKVDLLKALGAEVIVCPTAVEPEDPRSYYSIAKKLSKEIPNSFYPNQYENPMNPEAHYLTTGPEIWDDTEGKITHFVCGVGTGGTISGIGRYLKEKNPKIQIIGADPIGSLYYEFFKTGKVGKAKTYVVEGIGEDIFPSTMNFKVLDDIEQVTDEECFVWARRLVKQEGLFTGGSGGGCISAALRVAKRCKKGDLVVAFLPDTGMRYLSKVYSDEWMSERGYADNEVALRAADVVRAKHKNGKERELIIARADQTVFHALHTMQKQDISQLPVFEEKIPVGTIFEDQILNLALQGKDLRKLVIREVMGKALPIVQKDAPVDRVTHLLSHETPAVFVDMGDSRFDILTKYDLMSTIAGMAEAMR
;
A
#
# COMPACT_ATOMS: atom_id res chain seq x y z
N MET A 1 48.11 46.38 22.53
CA MET A 1 46.94 46.75 23.38
C MET A 1 45.75 45.94 22.91
N LEU A 2 45.46 44.91 23.68
CA LEU A 2 44.31 43.99 23.40
C LEU A 2 43.15 44.48 24.26
N ASP A 3 42.10 45.02 23.62
CA ASP A 3 40.86 45.40 24.28
C ASP A 3 40.03 44.15 24.51
N SER A 4 40.05 43.65 25.73
CA SER A 4 39.17 42.59 26.19
C SER A 4 37.82 43.22 26.60
N GLN A 5 36.82 43.11 25.70
CA GLN A 5 35.44 43.43 26.05
C GLN A 5 34.91 42.42 27.07
N HIS A 6 34.90 42.80 28.35
CA HIS A 6 34.21 42.06 29.41
C HIS A 6 32.72 42.31 29.30
N CYS A 7 31.99 41.33 28.69
CA CYS A 7 30.54 41.34 28.76
C CYS A 7 30.11 41.11 30.21
N SER A 8 29.38 42.05 30.80
CA SER A 8 29.03 42.01 32.23
C SER A 8 28.02 40.89 32.50
N ALA A 9 28.12 40.22 33.67
CA ALA A 9 27.16 39.18 34.10
C ALA A 9 25.70 39.65 34.04
N ARG A 10 25.45 40.97 34.16
CA ARG A 10 24.13 41.58 33.98
C ARG A 10 23.61 41.49 32.53
N GLU A 11 24.45 41.68 31.52
CA GLU A 11 24.06 41.61 30.11
C GLU A 11 23.73 40.19 29.68
N ILE A 12 24.46 39.18 30.20
CA ILE A 12 24.18 37.76 29.98
C ILE A 12 22.83 37.38 30.59
N VAL A 13 22.51 37.86 31.78
CA VAL A 13 21.22 37.58 32.46
C VAL A 13 20.05 38.27 31.74
N ILE A 14 20.24 39.46 31.19
CA ILE A 14 19.23 40.20 30.43
C ILE A 14 18.97 39.49 29.08
N ALA A 15 20.01 39.09 28.36
CA ALA A 15 19.89 38.37 27.10
C ALA A 15 19.21 36.98 27.28
N ALA A 16 19.50 36.28 28.37
CA ALA A 16 18.84 35.01 28.71
C ALA A 16 17.35 35.19 29.08
N ARG A 17 17.01 36.29 29.78
CA ARG A 17 15.61 36.65 30.09
C ARG A 17 14.81 37.02 28.82
N ASP A 18 15.41 37.79 27.94
CA ASP A 18 14.77 38.19 26.67
C ASP A 18 14.60 37.02 25.70
N SER A 19 15.57 36.10 25.64
CA SER A 19 15.46 34.85 24.90
C SER A 19 14.31 33.96 25.43
N LYS A 20 14.20 33.80 26.77
CA LYS A 20 13.09 33.06 27.38
C LYS A 20 11.74 33.77 27.16
N ARG A 21 11.70 35.11 27.20
CA ARG A 21 10.48 35.88 26.93
C ARG A 21 10.06 35.82 25.48
N ARG A 22 11.00 35.85 24.53
CA ARG A 22 10.73 35.60 23.08
C ARG A 22 10.24 34.16 22.83
N LYS A 23 10.88 33.15 23.42
CA LYS A 23 10.43 31.73 23.32
C LYS A 23 9.03 31.52 23.90
N ARG A 24 8.70 32.15 25.05
CA ARG A 24 7.36 32.09 25.66
C ARG A 24 6.32 32.84 24.81
N ARG A 25 6.67 33.96 24.20
CA ARG A 25 5.77 34.73 23.32
C ARG A 25 5.48 33.98 22.00
N THR A 26 6.49 33.35 21.40
CA THR A 26 6.30 32.48 20.21
C THR A 26 5.53 31.22 20.54
N PHE A 27 5.74 30.61 21.72
CA PHE A 27 4.96 29.44 22.15
C PHE A 27 3.49 29.82 22.44
N ARG A 28 3.24 30.96 23.10
CA ARG A 28 1.89 31.46 23.35
C ARG A 28 1.17 31.89 22.07
N GLN A 29 1.86 32.56 21.15
CA GLN A 29 1.32 32.89 19.83
C GLN A 29 1.00 31.62 18.99
N ARG A 30 1.82 30.56 19.06
CA ARG A 30 1.51 29.27 18.43
C ARG A 30 0.33 28.53 19.10
N GLN A 31 0.11 28.74 20.41
CA GLN A 31 -1.08 28.21 21.11
C GLN A 31 -2.34 29.04 20.82
N GLU A 32 -2.22 30.35 20.71
CA GLU A 32 -3.36 31.24 20.36
C GLU A 32 -3.84 31.02 18.92
N GLN A 33 -2.95 30.60 18.00
CA GLN A 33 -3.34 30.16 16.65
C GLN A 33 -4.02 28.77 16.63
N ARG A 34 -4.02 28.00 17.74
CA ARG A 34 -4.62 26.66 17.83
C ARG A 34 -5.96 26.60 18.57
N ALA A 35 -6.43 27.66 19.20
CA ALA A 35 -7.75 27.70 19.83
C ALA A 35 -8.83 27.92 18.76
N MET A 36 -9.22 26.84 18.08
CA MET A 36 -10.27 26.88 17.07
C MET A 36 -11.63 26.58 17.74
N LYS A 37 -12.48 27.58 17.85
CA LYS A 37 -13.89 27.38 18.15
C LYS A 37 -14.65 27.20 16.86
N CYS A 38 -15.18 26.00 16.63
CA CYS A 38 -15.99 25.69 15.45
C CYS A 38 -17.47 25.77 15.77
N LYS A 39 -18.26 26.32 14.86
CA LYS A 39 -19.73 26.33 14.96
C LYS A 39 -20.32 24.96 14.66
N SER A 40 -19.64 24.17 13.83
CA SER A 40 -19.97 22.80 13.53
C SER A 40 -18.70 21.98 13.26
N ILE A 41 -18.84 20.66 13.21
CA ILE A 41 -17.72 19.76 12.88
C ILE A 41 -17.16 20.01 11.46
N LEU A 42 -17.94 20.59 10.56
CA LEU A 42 -17.52 20.89 9.19
C LEU A 42 -16.42 21.96 9.14
N GLU A 43 -16.41 22.90 10.10
CA GLU A 43 -15.36 23.92 10.20
C GLU A 43 -14.00 23.35 10.73
N ALA A 44 -14.03 22.13 11.27
CA ALA A 44 -12.82 21.43 11.69
C ALA A 44 -12.14 20.64 10.54
N ILE A 45 -12.76 20.60 9.36
CA ILE A 45 -12.21 19.94 8.17
C ILE A 45 -11.06 20.79 7.61
N GLY A 46 -9.97 20.11 7.24
CA GLY A 46 -8.77 20.77 6.75
C GLY A 46 -7.77 21.12 7.85
N LYS A 47 -6.76 21.91 7.52
CA LYS A 47 -5.64 22.30 8.39
C LYS A 47 -4.97 21.11 9.07
N THR A 48 -4.88 20.00 8.34
CA THR A 48 -4.28 18.76 8.80
C THR A 48 -2.76 18.91 8.88
N PRO A 49 -2.09 18.25 9.84
CA PRO A 49 -0.66 18.46 10.06
C PRO A 49 0.21 17.87 8.95
N LEU A 50 1.36 18.50 8.76
CA LEU A 50 2.50 17.98 8.04
C LEU A 50 3.50 17.43 9.05
N VAL A 51 3.74 16.10 9.05
CA VAL A 51 4.56 15.40 10.06
C VAL A 51 5.84 14.91 9.41
N ARG A 52 7.00 15.28 10.00
CA ARG A 52 8.30 14.79 9.54
C ARG A 52 8.44 13.30 9.86
N LEU A 53 8.88 12.52 8.87
CA LEU A 53 9.24 11.12 9.03
C LEU A 53 10.72 11.04 9.43
N ASN A 54 11.05 10.23 10.43
CA ASN A 54 12.38 10.19 11.00
C ASN A 54 13.01 8.80 10.95
N ARG A 55 12.30 7.78 11.47
CA ARG A 55 12.86 6.42 11.58
C ARG A 55 12.87 5.70 10.25
N ILE A 56 11.76 5.74 9.51
CA ILE A 56 11.65 5.08 8.21
C ILE A 56 12.47 5.77 7.11
N THR A 57 12.91 7.00 7.35
CA THR A 57 13.73 7.79 6.40
C THR A 57 15.18 7.95 6.86
N ALA A 58 15.59 7.22 7.90
CA ALA A 58 16.96 7.27 8.40
C ALA A 58 17.96 6.94 7.29
N GLY A 59 18.97 7.81 7.14
CA GLY A 59 20.00 7.66 6.10
C GLY A 59 19.62 8.20 4.71
N LEU A 60 18.41 8.71 4.49
CA LEU A 60 18.06 9.39 3.25
C LEU A 60 18.56 10.83 3.24
N ALA A 61 18.90 11.32 2.04
CA ALA A 61 19.46 12.66 1.88
C ALA A 61 18.41 13.80 2.00
N PRO A 62 17.17 13.67 1.45
CA PRO A 62 16.13 14.69 1.52
C PRO A 62 15.39 14.65 2.87
N GLU A 63 14.66 15.73 3.15
CA GLU A 63 13.62 15.69 4.19
C GLU A 63 12.35 15.07 3.62
N VAL A 64 11.71 14.18 4.41
CA VAL A 64 10.45 13.54 4.01
C VAL A 64 9.39 13.84 5.06
N TYR A 65 8.24 14.31 4.61
CA TYR A 65 7.08 14.62 5.44
C TYR A 65 5.86 13.84 4.99
N ALA A 66 4.96 13.59 5.92
CA ALA A 66 3.64 13.04 5.65
C ALA A 66 2.56 14.12 5.86
N LYS A 67 1.73 14.41 4.86
CA LYS A 67 0.49 15.17 5.01
C LYS A 67 -0.57 14.23 5.57
N VAL A 68 -0.93 14.42 6.84
CA VAL A 68 -1.75 13.47 7.62
C VAL A 68 -3.24 13.84 7.47
N ASP A 69 -3.80 13.60 6.29
CA ASP A 69 -5.15 14.07 5.95
C ASP A 69 -6.27 13.18 6.54
N TYR A 70 -5.91 12.05 7.14
CA TYR A 70 -6.85 11.25 7.93
C TYR A 70 -7.21 11.85 9.30
N LEU A 71 -6.57 12.95 9.70
CA LEU A 71 -6.95 13.71 10.90
C LEU A 71 -8.13 14.66 10.65
N ASN A 72 -8.71 14.67 9.47
CA ASN A 72 -10.03 15.24 9.28
C ASN A 72 -11.08 14.52 10.16
N PRO A 73 -12.16 15.17 10.57
CA PRO A 73 -13.16 14.63 11.50
C PRO A 73 -13.76 13.28 11.09
N GLY A 74 -14.02 13.08 9.80
CA GLY A 74 -14.52 11.81 9.25
C GLY A 74 -13.39 10.81 8.96
N GLY A 75 -12.15 11.10 9.32
CA GLY A 75 -11.01 10.19 9.21
C GLY A 75 -10.44 10.02 7.80
N SER A 76 -10.72 10.92 6.87
CA SER A 76 -10.13 10.85 5.52
C SER A 76 -10.13 12.18 4.77
N VAL A 77 -9.33 12.22 3.72
CA VAL A 77 -9.26 13.29 2.72
C VAL A 77 -10.61 13.61 2.08
N LYS A 78 -11.55 12.68 2.08
CA LYS A 78 -12.86 12.82 1.43
C LYS A 78 -13.82 13.74 2.19
N ASP A 79 -13.53 14.08 3.44
CA ASP A 79 -14.29 15.08 4.18
C ASP A 79 -14.27 16.43 3.47
N ARG A 80 -13.13 16.78 2.86
CA ARG A 80 -12.96 18.05 2.11
C ARG A 80 -13.88 18.12 0.90
N ILE A 81 -13.92 17.05 0.10
CA ILE A 81 -14.76 17.01 -1.10
C ILE A 81 -16.24 16.93 -0.75
N GLY A 82 -16.58 16.28 0.38
CA GLY A 82 -17.96 16.21 0.88
C GLY A 82 -18.57 17.60 1.07
N VAL A 83 -17.85 18.48 1.75
CA VAL A 83 -18.30 19.88 1.96
C VAL A 83 -18.37 20.62 0.63
N THR A 84 -17.30 20.59 -0.17
CA THR A 84 -17.23 21.42 -1.39
C THR A 84 -18.26 21.02 -2.44
N MET A 85 -18.52 19.70 -2.62
CA MET A 85 -19.53 19.23 -3.57
C MET A 85 -20.95 19.59 -3.14
N ILE A 86 -21.24 19.54 -1.84
CA ILE A 86 -22.59 19.91 -1.35
C ILE A 86 -22.77 21.42 -1.35
N ASP A 87 -21.77 22.21 -0.98
CA ASP A 87 -21.81 23.67 -1.07
C ASP A 87 -22.13 24.13 -2.50
N ASP A 88 -21.50 23.54 -3.52
CA ASP A 88 -21.78 23.83 -4.93
C ASP A 88 -23.20 23.41 -5.32
N ALA A 89 -23.65 22.23 -4.88
CA ALA A 89 -24.98 21.73 -5.18
C ALA A 89 -26.09 22.62 -4.60
N GLU A 90 -25.92 23.06 -3.35
CA GLU A 90 -26.84 24.00 -2.70
C GLU A 90 -26.86 25.35 -3.43
N LYS A 91 -25.67 25.90 -3.70
CA LYS A 91 -25.52 27.18 -4.41
C LYS A 91 -26.17 27.16 -5.79
N ARG A 92 -26.10 26.04 -6.49
CA ARG A 92 -26.71 25.85 -7.82
C ARG A 92 -28.17 25.39 -7.76
N GLY A 93 -28.73 25.19 -6.58
CA GLY A 93 -30.13 24.74 -6.40
C GLY A 93 -30.38 23.28 -6.79
N LEU A 94 -29.32 22.49 -6.94
CA LEU A 94 -29.39 21.06 -7.29
C LEU A 94 -29.80 20.19 -6.09
N LEU A 95 -29.50 20.63 -4.86
CA LEU A 95 -29.90 20.00 -3.61
C LEU A 95 -30.65 21.04 -2.77
N LYS A 96 -31.90 20.73 -2.39
CA LYS A 96 -32.75 21.58 -1.56
C LYS A 96 -32.83 21.02 -0.12
N PRO A 97 -33.16 21.86 0.87
CA PRO A 97 -33.33 21.41 2.26
C PRO A 97 -34.23 20.16 2.37
N GLY A 98 -33.85 19.21 3.21
CA GLY A 98 -34.54 17.91 3.40
C GLY A 98 -34.37 16.92 2.25
N GLY A 99 -33.55 17.22 1.26
CA GLY A 99 -33.23 16.34 0.13
C GLY A 99 -32.41 15.12 0.52
N THR A 100 -32.14 14.26 -0.47
CA THR A 100 -31.41 13.01 -0.29
C THR A 100 -30.09 13.06 -1.05
N ILE A 101 -28.97 12.81 -0.37
CA ILE A 101 -27.65 12.63 -0.99
C ILE A 101 -27.49 11.14 -1.33
N ILE A 102 -27.19 10.85 -2.58
CA ILE A 102 -27.00 9.48 -3.08
C ILE A 102 -25.59 9.37 -3.68
N GLU A 103 -24.77 8.40 -3.25
CA GLU A 103 -23.41 8.24 -3.81
C GLU A 103 -23.02 6.76 -3.89
N GLY A 104 -22.35 6.40 -5.00
CA GLY A 104 -21.60 5.17 -5.12
C GLY A 104 -20.21 5.35 -4.55
N THR A 105 -19.86 4.67 -3.45
CA THR A 105 -18.65 5.00 -2.71
C THR A 105 -17.89 3.77 -2.19
N SER A 106 -16.57 3.88 -2.09
CA SER A 106 -15.72 2.95 -1.34
C SER A 106 -15.77 3.16 0.19
N GLY A 107 -16.65 4.03 0.69
CA GLY A 107 -16.84 4.33 2.11
C GLY A 107 -16.31 5.69 2.56
N ASN A 108 -15.13 6.12 2.12
CA ASN A 108 -14.53 7.39 2.57
C ASN A 108 -15.33 8.61 2.10
N THR A 109 -15.76 8.64 0.83
CA THR A 109 -16.60 9.73 0.31
C THR A 109 -17.96 9.74 0.96
N GLY A 110 -18.56 8.56 1.18
CA GLY A 110 -19.80 8.44 1.95
C GLY A 110 -19.67 9.05 3.35
N MET A 111 -18.55 8.83 4.05
CA MET A 111 -18.28 9.45 5.36
C MET A 111 -18.24 10.98 5.28
N GLY A 112 -17.50 11.55 4.32
CA GLY A 112 -17.43 13.00 4.13
C GLY A 112 -18.81 13.60 3.85
N LEU A 113 -19.59 12.96 2.97
CA LEU A 113 -20.97 13.37 2.67
C LEU A 113 -21.91 13.20 3.88
N ALA A 114 -21.73 12.12 4.65
CA ALA A 114 -22.52 11.86 5.84
C ALA A 114 -22.32 12.90 6.94
N LEU A 115 -21.12 13.41 7.13
CA LEU A 115 -20.86 14.53 8.05
C LEU A 115 -21.65 15.78 7.65
N VAL A 116 -21.64 16.11 6.34
CA VAL A 116 -22.40 17.26 5.83
C VAL A 116 -23.91 17.03 6.00
N ALA A 117 -24.38 15.83 5.65
CA ALA A 117 -25.78 15.47 5.74
C ALA A 117 -26.29 15.52 7.19
N ALA A 118 -25.54 14.98 8.13
CA ALA A 118 -25.90 15.01 9.56
C ALA A 118 -26.00 16.45 10.09
N VAL A 119 -25.07 17.34 9.71
CA VAL A 119 -25.07 18.74 10.15
C VAL A 119 -26.18 19.56 9.49
N ARG A 120 -26.52 19.28 8.22
CA ARG A 120 -27.46 20.07 7.42
C ARG A 120 -28.86 19.45 7.30
N GLY A 121 -29.07 18.25 7.86
CA GLY A 121 -30.40 17.59 7.89
C GLY A 121 -30.77 16.94 6.56
N TYR A 122 -29.82 16.44 5.76
CA TYR A 122 -30.07 15.66 4.55
C TYR A 122 -30.24 14.18 4.84
N LYS A 123 -31.02 13.47 4.04
CA LYS A 123 -31.09 12.02 4.00
C LYS A 123 -29.92 11.46 3.20
N MET A 124 -29.57 10.20 3.41
CA MET A 124 -28.40 9.57 2.81
C MET A 124 -28.69 8.16 2.33
N VAL A 125 -28.38 7.86 1.08
CA VAL A 125 -28.40 6.51 0.51
C VAL A 125 -27.05 6.27 -0.17
N PHE A 126 -26.29 5.30 0.32
CA PHE A 126 -24.97 4.96 -0.24
C PHE A 126 -24.95 3.55 -0.80
N THR A 127 -24.43 3.39 -1.99
CA THR A 127 -24.11 2.08 -2.58
C THR A 127 -22.63 1.81 -2.39
N ILE A 128 -22.30 0.60 -1.93
CA ILE A 128 -20.92 0.21 -1.59
C ILE A 128 -20.68 -1.22 -2.08
N THR A 129 -19.43 -1.54 -2.47
CA THR A 129 -19.10 -2.89 -2.91
C THR A 129 -18.85 -3.82 -1.72
N ASP A 130 -19.11 -5.13 -1.90
CA ASP A 130 -18.85 -6.19 -0.92
C ASP A 130 -17.34 -6.41 -0.63
N LYS A 131 -16.46 -5.88 -1.45
CA LYS A 131 -15.00 -5.84 -1.24
C LYS A 131 -14.62 -4.98 -0.03
N GLN A 132 -15.42 -3.99 0.34
CA GLN A 132 -15.05 -3.00 1.36
C GLN A 132 -15.08 -3.61 2.78
N SER A 133 -14.34 -2.98 3.70
CA SER A 133 -14.29 -3.45 5.09
C SER A 133 -15.66 -3.27 5.78
N LYS A 134 -15.96 -4.18 6.71
CA LYS A 134 -17.20 -4.13 7.51
C LYS A 134 -17.30 -2.82 8.29
N GLU A 135 -16.18 -2.33 8.80
CA GLU A 135 -16.08 -1.08 9.57
C GLU A 135 -16.60 0.12 8.75
N LYS A 136 -16.32 0.17 7.45
CA LYS A 136 -16.82 1.25 6.58
C LYS A 136 -18.35 1.23 6.46
N VAL A 137 -18.93 0.05 6.29
CA VAL A 137 -20.40 -0.11 6.22
C VAL A 137 -21.05 0.27 7.54
N ASP A 138 -20.51 -0.20 8.65
CA ASP A 138 -21.05 0.05 9.98
C ASP A 138 -20.97 1.54 10.36
N LEU A 139 -19.88 2.22 10.00
CA LEU A 139 -19.72 3.66 10.20
C LEU A 139 -20.77 4.49 9.45
N LEU A 140 -21.04 4.17 8.19
CA LEU A 140 -22.07 4.86 7.40
C LEU A 140 -23.46 4.67 8.01
N LYS A 141 -23.79 3.45 8.43
CA LYS A 141 -25.06 3.15 9.13
C LYS A 141 -25.18 3.88 10.47
N ALA A 142 -24.08 3.97 11.24
CA ALA A 142 -24.06 4.70 12.51
C ALA A 142 -24.34 6.19 12.35
N LEU A 143 -23.99 6.78 11.18
CA LEU A 143 -24.36 8.17 10.83
C LEU A 143 -25.77 8.32 10.28
N GLY A 144 -26.56 7.25 10.24
CA GLY A 144 -27.95 7.27 9.78
C GLY A 144 -28.13 7.07 8.28
N ALA A 145 -27.11 6.61 7.56
CA ALA A 145 -27.22 6.34 6.14
C ALA A 145 -27.91 4.99 5.87
N GLU A 146 -28.76 4.93 4.84
CA GLU A 146 -29.14 3.70 4.19
C GLU A 146 -27.95 3.21 3.34
N VAL A 147 -27.52 1.95 3.52
CA VAL A 147 -26.37 1.39 2.82
C VAL A 147 -26.78 0.14 2.05
N ILE A 148 -26.60 0.18 0.72
CA ILE A 148 -26.88 -0.90 -0.21
C ILE A 148 -25.56 -1.53 -0.63
N VAL A 149 -25.35 -2.80 -0.27
CA VAL A 149 -24.12 -3.55 -0.64
C VAL A 149 -24.32 -4.18 -2.01
N CYS A 150 -23.38 -3.93 -2.92
CA CYS A 150 -23.39 -4.35 -4.32
C CYS A 150 -22.24 -5.33 -4.60
N PRO A 151 -22.34 -6.23 -5.59
CA PRO A 151 -21.25 -7.11 -5.95
C PRO A 151 -20.07 -6.34 -6.56
N THR A 152 -18.84 -6.75 -6.19
CA THR A 152 -17.61 -6.20 -6.78
C THR A 152 -17.30 -6.82 -8.16
N ALA A 153 -17.63 -8.11 -8.36
CA ALA A 153 -17.25 -8.86 -9.55
C ALA A 153 -18.25 -8.65 -10.70
N VAL A 154 -18.51 -7.39 -11.06
CA VAL A 154 -19.36 -6.99 -12.20
C VAL A 154 -18.77 -5.77 -12.88
N GLU A 155 -19.01 -5.64 -14.19
CA GLU A 155 -18.57 -4.46 -14.97
C GLU A 155 -19.29 -3.19 -14.48
N PRO A 156 -18.68 -2.01 -14.63
CA PRO A 156 -19.25 -0.73 -14.17
C PRO A 156 -20.67 -0.46 -14.72
N GLU A 157 -20.96 -0.87 -15.95
CA GLU A 157 -22.24 -0.71 -16.64
C GLU A 157 -23.30 -1.75 -16.24
N ASP A 158 -22.91 -2.81 -15.51
CA ASP A 158 -23.87 -3.82 -15.02
C ASP A 158 -24.92 -3.13 -14.13
N PRO A 159 -26.22 -3.44 -14.31
CA PRO A 159 -27.29 -2.86 -13.49
C PRO A 159 -27.15 -3.10 -11.99
N ARG A 160 -26.36 -4.13 -11.59
CA ARG A 160 -26.08 -4.47 -10.19
C ARG A 160 -24.85 -3.74 -9.64
N SER A 161 -24.09 -3.04 -10.48
CA SER A 161 -22.93 -2.29 -10.04
C SER A 161 -23.34 -1.15 -9.11
N TYR A 162 -22.50 -0.83 -8.15
CA TYR A 162 -22.77 0.24 -7.20
C TYR A 162 -22.90 1.61 -7.89
N TYR A 163 -22.24 1.82 -9.04
CA TYR A 163 -22.42 3.01 -9.88
C TYR A 163 -23.81 3.08 -10.50
N SER A 164 -24.24 1.98 -11.13
CA SER A 164 -25.53 1.90 -11.83
C SER A 164 -26.70 2.02 -10.88
N ILE A 165 -26.62 1.40 -9.69
CA ILE A 165 -27.66 1.51 -8.64
C ILE A 165 -27.73 2.93 -8.12
N ALA A 166 -26.61 3.58 -7.77
CA ALA A 166 -26.62 4.98 -7.31
C ALA A 166 -27.23 5.92 -8.35
N LYS A 167 -26.84 5.78 -9.62
CA LYS A 167 -27.38 6.56 -10.74
C LYS A 167 -28.87 6.32 -10.98
N LYS A 168 -29.36 5.09 -10.80
CA LYS A 168 -30.78 4.75 -10.88
C LYS A 168 -31.56 5.42 -9.76
N LEU A 169 -31.14 5.23 -8.51
CA LEU A 169 -31.80 5.81 -7.33
C LEU A 169 -31.87 7.33 -7.39
N SER A 170 -30.83 7.99 -7.91
CA SER A 170 -30.82 9.46 -8.07
C SER A 170 -31.87 9.98 -9.07
N LYS A 171 -32.39 9.13 -9.95
CA LYS A 171 -33.49 9.47 -10.87
C LYS A 171 -34.86 9.12 -10.29
N GLU A 172 -34.93 8.14 -9.40
CA GLU A 172 -36.18 7.63 -8.82
C GLU A 172 -36.59 8.37 -7.54
N ILE A 173 -35.60 8.83 -6.74
CA ILE A 173 -35.87 9.52 -5.47
C ILE A 173 -36.04 11.03 -5.74
N PRO A 174 -37.21 11.61 -5.48
CA PRO A 174 -37.42 13.05 -5.65
C PRO A 174 -36.53 13.87 -4.72
N ASN A 175 -36.14 15.08 -5.16
CA ASN A 175 -35.23 15.97 -4.43
C ASN A 175 -33.96 15.27 -3.97
N SER A 176 -33.36 14.45 -4.84
CA SER A 176 -32.07 13.82 -4.60
C SER A 176 -30.96 14.48 -5.40
N PHE A 177 -29.75 14.35 -4.90
CA PHE A 177 -28.52 14.80 -5.55
C PHE A 177 -27.48 13.66 -5.54
N TYR A 178 -26.91 13.40 -6.72
CA TYR A 178 -25.81 12.45 -6.92
C TYR A 178 -24.51 13.21 -7.10
N PRO A 179 -23.66 13.35 -6.06
CA PRO A 179 -22.40 14.07 -6.14
C PRO A 179 -21.47 13.58 -7.22
N ASN A 180 -21.41 12.27 -7.48
CA ASN A 180 -20.56 11.62 -8.48
C ASN A 180 -19.10 12.06 -8.40
N GLN A 181 -18.39 11.57 -7.40
CA GLN A 181 -17.00 11.94 -7.12
C GLN A 181 -16.04 11.72 -8.30
N TYR A 182 -16.42 10.90 -9.27
CA TYR A 182 -15.60 10.56 -10.45
C TYR A 182 -15.67 11.61 -11.57
N GLU A 183 -16.75 12.37 -11.63
CA GLU A 183 -16.98 13.34 -12.70
C GLU A 183 -17.16 14.77 -12.17
N ASN A 184 -17.39 14.93 -10.87
CA ASN A 184 -17.67 16.24 -10.29
C ASN A 184 -16.40 17.11 -10.20
N PRO A 185 -16.34 18.25 -10.90
CA PRO A 185 -15.18 19.13 -10.88
C PRO A 185 -14.89 19.74 -9.50
N MET A 186 -15.87 19.70 -8.57
CA MET A 186 -15.67 20.16 -7.20
C MET A 186 -14.78 19.21 -6.37
N ASN A 187 -14.58 17.98 -6.83
CA ASN A 187 -13.61 17.08 -6.22
C ASN A 187 -12.17 17.63 -6.33
N PRO A 188 -11.56 17.82 -7.52
CA PRO A 188 -10.24 18.45 -7.61
C PRO A 188 -10.24 19.90 -7.11
N GLU A 189 -11.34 20.64 -7.26
CA GLU A 189 -11.43 22.02 -6.79
C GLU A 189 -11.29 22.14 -5.28
N ALA A 190 -11.88 21.23 -4.49
CA ALA A 190 -11.72 21.19 -3.05
C ALA A 190 -10.23 21.15 -2.64
N HIS A 191 -9.46 20.36 -3.33
CA HIS A 191 -8.03 20.21 -3.05
C HIS A 191 -7.18 21.37 -3.54
N TYR A 192 -7.57 21.98 -4.64
CA TYR A 192 -6.96 23.20 -5.13
C TYR A 192 -7.16 24.37 -4.16
N LEU A 193 -8.36 24.50 -3.60
CA LEU A 193 -8.73 25.60 -2.69
C LEU A 193 -8.21 25.40 -1.26
N THR A 194 -7.95 24.14 -0.83
CA THR A 194 -7.63 23.86 0.58
C THR A 194 -6.31 23.12 0.74
N THR A 195 -6.19 21.89 0.27
CA THR A 195 -5.06 21.00 0.53
C THR A 195 -3.76 21.48 -0.11
N GLY A 196 -3.83 21.96 -1.34
CA GLY A 196 -2.69 22.54 -2.05
C GLY A 196 -2.08 23.73 -1.32
N PRO A 197 -2.88 24.76 -0.95
CA PRO A 197 -2.43 25.87 -0.11
C PRO A 197 -1.82 25.43 1.21
N GLU A 198 -2.47 24.51 1.94
CA GLU A 198 -1.94 23.99 3.22
C GLU A 198 -0.54 23.38 3.05
N ILE A 199 -0.33 22.52 2.05
CA ILE A 199 0.98 21.90 1.79
C ILE A 199 2.03 22.96 1.43
N TRP A 200 1.67 23.92 0.60
CA TRP A 200 2.56 25.00 0.21
C TRP A 200 3.00 25.85 1.42
N ASP A 201 2.05 26.26 2.25
CA ASP A 201 2.30 27.09 3.43
C ASP A 201 3.05 26.30 4.52
N ASP A 202 2.65 25.05 4.80
CA ASP A 202 3.30 24.18 5.79
C ASP A 202 4.76 23.86 5.42
N THR A 203 5.10 23.84 4.12
CA THR A 203 6.48 23.66 3.63
C THR A 203 7.22 24.97 3.41
N GLU A 204 6.60 26.12 3.69
CA GLU A 204 7.16 27.45 3.40
C GLU A 204 7.57 27.60 1.92
N GLY A 205 6.84 26.95 1.04
CA GLY A 205 7.13 26.91 -0.41
C GLY A 205 8.38 26.11 -0.80
N LYS A 206 8.95 25.33 0.11
CA LYS A 206 10.20 24.56 -0.11
C LYS A 206 9.97 23.16 -0.67
N ILE A 207 8.72 22.73 -0.84
CA ILE A 207 8.40 21.42 -1.40
C ILE A 207 9.00 21.25 -2.79
N THR A 208 9.64 20.09 -3.02
CA THR A 208 10.21 19.72 -4.34
C THR A 208 9.50 18.53 -4.97
N HIS A 209 8.95 17.61 -4.17
CA HIS A 209 8.29 16.40 -4.63
C HIS A 209 7.02 16.17 -3.82
N PHE A 210 5.92 15.90 -4.50
CA PHE A 210 4.64 15.51 -3.90
C PHE A 210 4.26 14.12 -4.38
N VAL A 211 4.00 13.20 -3.46
CA VAL A 211 3.64 11.79 -3.75
C VAL A 211 2.26 11.50 -3.17
N CYS A 212 1.33 11.09 -4.02
CA CYS A 212 -0.06 10.84 -3.65
C CYS A 212 -0.61 9.62 -4.39
N GLY A 213 -1.41 8.82 -3.71
CA GLY A 213 -2.16 7.73 -4.33
C GLY A 213 -3.19 8.24 -5.34
N VAL A 214 -3.32 7.54 -6.44
CA VAL A 214 -4.26 7.89 -7.52
C VAL A 214 -5.47 6.95 -7.49
N GLY A 215 -6.64 7.46 -7.11
CA GLY A 215 -7.95 6.84 -7.25
C GLY A 215 -8.79 7.70 -8.18
N THR A 216 -9.87 8.36 -7.71
CA THR A 216 -10.65 9.31 -8.55
C THR A 216 -9.79 10.39 -9.22
N GLY A 217 -8.55 10.55 -8.80
CA GLY A 217 -7.63 11.57 -9.32
C GLY A 217 -7.82 12.98 -8.77
N GLY A 218 -8.94 13.25 -8.09
CA GLY A 218 -9.25 14.60 -7.61
C GLY A 218 -8.20 15.20 -6.70
N THR A 219 -7.69 14.42 -5.75
CA THR A 219 -6.68 14.87 -4.78
C THR A 219 -5.39 15.31 -5.47
N ILE A 220 -4.81 14.43 -6.29
CA ILE A 220 -3.54 14.73 -6.96
C ILE A 220 -3.69 15.80 -8.03
N SER A 221 -4.84 15.84 -8.74
CA SER A 221 -5.13 16.84 -9.76
C SER A 221 -5.27 18.23 -9.16
N GLY A 222 -6.02 18.37 -8.07
CA GLY A 222 -6.22 19.67 -7.41
C GLY A 222 -4.95 20.20 -6.76
N ILE A 223 -4.27 19.36 -5.97
CA ILE A 223 -2.99 19.72 -5.33
C ILE A 223 -1.92 19.99 -6.38
N GLY A 224 -1.79 19.09 -7.37
CA GLY A 224 -0.78 19.22 -8.43
C GLY A 224 -0.95 20.50 -9.24
N ARG A 225 -2.19 20.86 -9.61
CA ARG A 225 -2.50 22.14 -10.27
C ARG A 225 -2.01 23.32 -9.43
N TYR A 226 -2.38 23.36 -8.15
CA TYR A 226 -1.99 24.45 -7.27
C TYR A 226 -0.46 24.55 -7.10
N LEU A 227 0.21 23.44 -6.82
CA LEU A 227 1.66 23.41 -6.61
C LEU A 227 2.43 23.78 -7.89
N LYS A 228 1.99 23.31 -9.08
CA LYS A 228 2.59 23.65 -10.38
C LYS A 228 2.42 25.12 -10.71
N GLU A 229 1.30 25.74 -10.36
CA GLU A 229 1.09 27.19 -10.50
C GLU A 229 2.04 28.00 -9.60
N LYS A 230 2.34 27.51 -8.39
CA LYS A 230 3.31 28.14 -7.49
C LYS A 230 4.76 27.95 -7.94
N ASN A 231 5.10 26.74 -8.34
CA ASN A 231 6.43 26.40 -8.85
C ASN A 231 6.34 25.21 -9.82
N PRO A 232 6.45 25.43 -11.14
CA PRO A 232 6.32 24.37 -12.15
C PRO A 232 7.41 23.29 -12.07
N LYS A 233 8.49 23.51 -11.29
CA LYS A 233 9.56 22.51 -11.10
C LYS A 233 9.22 21.44 -10.05
N ILE A 234 8.19 21.62 -9.24
CA ILE A 234 7.76 20.63 -8.26
C ILE A 234 7.34 19.37 -9.00
N GLN A 235 7.89 18.23 -8.60
CA GLN A 235 7.55 16.92 -9.16
C GLN A 235 6.29 16.36 -8.50
N ILE A 236 5.28 16.04 -9.29
CA ILE A 236 4.01 15.46 -8.86
C ILE A 236 4.00 13.98 -9.28
N ILE A 237 4.04 13.08 -8.29
CA ILE A 237 4.20 11.65 -8.51
C ILE A 237 2.96 10.91 -8.00
N GLY A 238 2.33 10.13 -8.89
CA GLY A 238 1.24 9.22 -8.53
C GLY A 238 1.78 7.93 -7.91
N ALA A 239 1.09 7.38 -6.90
CA ALA A 239 1.27 6.02 -6.44
C ALA A 239 0.08 5.19 -6.93
N ASP A 240 0.32 4.19 -7.77
CA ASP A 240 -0.71 3.42 -8.48
C ASP A 240 -0.52 1.91 -8.25
N PRO A 241 -1.55 1.15 -7.82
CA PRO A 241 -1.40 -0.28 -7.61
C PRO A 241 -1.23 -1.04 -8.92
N ILE A 242 -0.44 -2.11 -8.87
CA ILE A 242 -0.31 -3.03 -9.99
C ILE A 242 -1.68 -3.65 -10.28
N GLY A 243 -2.18 -3.43 -11.49
CA GLY A 243 -3.52 -3.86 -11.92
C GLY A 243 -4.45 -2.69 -12.27
N SER A 244 -4.14 -1.47 -11.82
CA SER A 244 -4.81 -0.26 -12.25
C SER A 244 -4.47 0.12 -13.70
N LEU A 245 -5.34 0.89 -14.35
CA LEU A 245 -5.14 1.36 -15.73
C LEU A 245 -4.17 2.54 -15.86
N TYR A 246 -3.89 3.26 -14.77
CA TYR A 246 -3.25 4.57 -14.84
C TYR A 246 -1.78 4.52 -15.25
N TYR A 247 -1.00 3.61 -14.66
CA TYR A 247 0.43 3.54 -14.95
C TYR A 247 0.71 3.23 -16.43
N GLU A 248 0.06 2.21 -16.99
CA GLU A 248 0.27 1.83 -18.38
C GLU A 248 -0.16 2.96 -19.33
N PHE A 249 -1.32 3.57 -19.08
CA PHE A 249 -1.80 4.70 -19.84
C PHE A 249 -0.85 5.90 -19.76
N PHE A 250 -0.39 6.26 -18.56
CA PHE A 250 0.54 7.38 -18.37
C PHE A 250 1.86 7.16 -19.11
N LYS A 251 2.41 5.95 -19.06
CA LYS A 251 3.71 5.63 -19.67
C LYS A 251 3.64 5.44 -21.19
N THR A 252 2.54 4.93 -21.71
CA THR A 252 2.46 4.48 -23.11
C THR A 252 1.39 5.17 -23.94
N GLY A 253 0.44 5.86 -23.32
CA GLY A 253 -0.76 6.41 -23.96
C GLY A 253 -1.80 5.33 -24.35
N LYS A 254 -1.57 4.05 -24.00
CA LYS A 254 -2.47 2.95 -24.37
C LYS A 254 -3.29 2.52 -23.15
N VAL A 255 -4.56 2.22 -23.38
CA VAL A 255 -5.44 1.66 -22.36
C VAL A 255 -5.17 0.15 -22.26
N GLY A 256 -4.65 -0.27 -21.11
CA GLY A 256 -4.44 -1.69 -20.81
C GLY A 256 -5.71 -2.41 -20.36
N LYS A 257 -5.54 -3.56 -19.73
CA LYS A 257 -6.63 -4.28 -19.05
C LYS A 257 -6.43 -4.19 -17.54
N ALA A 258 -7.47 -3.74 -16.85
CA ALA A 258 -7.48 -3.75 -15.39
C ALA A 258 -7.34 -5.20 -14.87
N LYS A 259 -6.60 -5.36 -13.76
CA LYS A 259 -6.46 -6.61 -13.02
C LYS A 259 -6.86 -6.37 -11.58
N THR A 260 -7.30 -7.42 -10.91
CA THR A 260 -7.70 -7.34 -9.49
C THR A 260 -6.48 -7.04 -8.61
N TYR A 261 -6.66 -6.12 -7.67
CA TYR A 261 -5.75 -5.81 -6.57
C TYR A 261 -6.57 -5.66 -5.27
N VAL A 262 -5.93 -5.71 -4.11
CA VAL A 262 -6.60 -5.79 -2.80
C VAL A 262 -6.63 -4.44 -2.09
N VAL A 263 -5.65 -3.58 -2.33
CA VAL A 263 -5.60 -2.25 -1.71
C VAL A 263 -6.83 -1.43 -2.07
N GLU A 264 -7.36 -0.71 -1.09
CA GLU A 264 -8.56 0.11 -1.22
C GLU A 264 -8.20 1.60 -1.32
N GLY A 265 -8.97 2.36 -2.11
CA GLY A 265 -8.89 3.82 -2.18
C GLY A 265 -7.88 4.40 -3.16
N ILE A 266 -7.11 3.56 -3.82
CA ILE A 266 -6.23 3.92 -4.95
C ILE A 266 -6.36 2.87 -6.06
N GLY A 267 -5.98 3.27 -7.28
CA GLY A 267 -6.16 2.47 -8.49
C GLY A 267 -7.59 2.56 -9.04
N GLU A 268 -7.74 2.46 -10.36
CA GLU A 268 -9.04 2.47 -11.04
C GLU A 268 -9.02 1.56 -12.27
N ASP A 269 -10.21 1.10 -12.63
CA ASP A 269 -10.54 0.36 -13.86
C ASP A 269 -11.26 1.23 -14.90
N ILE A 270 -11.46 2.50 -14.60
CA ILE A 270 -12.03 3.54 -15.46
C ILE A 270 -11.11 4.77 -15.49
N PHE A 271 -11.41 5.74 -16.35
CA PHE A 271 -10.75 7.05 -16.40
C PHE A 271 -11.71 8.15 -15.95
N PRO A 272 -11.72 8.51 -14.67
CA PRO A 272 -12.53 9.61 -14.15
C PRO A 272 -12.17 10.95 -14.80
N SER A 273 -13.15 11.79 -15.07
CA SER A 273 -12.92 13.13 -15.60
C SER A 273 -12.22 14.06 -14.58
N THR A 274 -12.25 13.70 -13.31
CA THR A 274 -11.54 14.38 -12.22
C THR A 274 -10.03 14.09 -12.19
N MET A 275 -9.56 13.10 -12.96
CA MET A 275 -8.13 12.80 -13.11
C MET A 275 -7.49 13.64 -14.22
N ASN A 276 -6.52 14.45 -13.86
CA ASN A 276 -5.74 15.25 -14.79
C ASN A 276 -4.29 14.75 -14.89
N PHE A 277 -4.02 13.91 -15.88
CA PHE A 277 -2.67 13.36 -16.12
C PHE A 277 -1.63 14.45 -16.47
N LYS A 278 -2.04 15.64 -16.93
CA LYS A 278 -1.10 16.72 -17.33
C LYS A 278 -0.37 17.32 -16.14
N VAL A 279 -0.86 17.16 -14.92
CA VAL A 279 -0.18 17.67 -13.73
C VAL A 279 0.90 16.72 -13.23
N LEU A 280 0.89 15.44 -13.66
CA LEU A 280 1.82 14.43 -13.23
C LEU A 280 3.15 14.53 -13.98
N ASP A 281 4.23 14.32 -13.24
CA ASP A 281 5.57 14.14 -13.79
C ASP A 281 5.93 12.66 -13.86
N ASP A 282 5.42 11.82 -12.94
CA ASP A 282 5.65 10.38 -12.91
C ASP A 282 4.56 9.62 -12.18
N ILE A 283 4.54 8.28 -12.35
CA ILE A 283 3.75 7.33 -11.57
C ILE A 283 4.66 6.19 -11.11
N GLU A 284 4.67 5.93 -9.81
CA GLU A 284 5.31 4.78 -9.17
C GLU A 284 4.27 3.67 -8.97
N GLN A 285 4.53 2.48 -9.50
CA GLN A 285 3.69 1.32 -9.21
C GLN A 285 3.97 0.78 -7.80
N VAL A 286 2.92 0.36 -7.11
CA VAL A 286 2.99 -0.27 -5.80
C VAL A 286 2.27 -1.61 -5.80
N THR A 287 2.78 -2.59 -5.06
CA THR A 287 2.10 -3.87 -4.83
C THR A 287 1.16 -3.76 -3.62
N ASP A 288 0.20 -4.69 -3.52
CA ASP A 288 -0.63 -4.83 -2.31
C ASP A 288 0.22 -5.06 -1.06
N GLU A 289 1.23 -5.92 -1.15
CA GLU A 289 2.17 -6.20 -0.06
C GLU A 289 2.89 -4.93 0.40
N GLU A 290 3.45 -4.14 -0.53
CA GLU A 290 4.07 -2.86 -0.19
C GLU A 290 3.10 -1.93 0.54
N CYS A 291 1.87 -1.82 0.03
CA CYS A 291 0.83 -0.98 0.64
C CYS A 291 0.56 -1.37 2.10
N PHE A 292 0.43 -2.66 2.38
CA PHE A 292 0.05 -3.13 3.71
C PHE A 292 1.23 -3.18 4.68
N VAL A 293 2.39 -3.62 4.21
CA VAL A 293 3.61 -3.66 5.02
C VAL A 293 4.04 -2.25 5.44
N TRP A 294 4.06 -1.28 4.51
CA TRP A 294 4.43 0.09 4.84
C TRP A 294 3.40 0.80 5.72
N ALA A 295 2.10 0.50 5.59
CA ALA A 295 1.09 0.99 6.54
C ALA A 295 1.39 0.52 7.98
N ARG A 296 1.71 -0.77 8.16
CA ARG A 296 2.07 -1.35 9.46
C ARG A 296 3.38 -0.79 10.03
N ARG A 297 4.41 -0.65 9.19
CA ARG A 297 5.71 -0.07 9.57
C ARG A 297 5.57 1.37 10.00
N LEU A 298 4.76 2.15 9.28
CA LEU A 298 4.52 3.55 9.61
C LEU A 298 3.91 3.70 11.02
N VAL A 299 2.97 2.84 11.40
CA VAL A 299 2.41 2.80 12.76
C VAL A 299 3.50 2.47 13.79
N LYS A 300 4.27 1.39 13.55
CA LYS A 300 5.26 0.90 14.51
C LYS A 300 6.46 1.85 14.67
N GLN A 301 6.84 2.56 13.61
CA GLN A 301 8.06 3.36 13.59
C GLN A 301 7.82 4.87 13.75
N GLU A 302 6.70 5.38 13.24
CA GLU A 302 6.38 6.81 13.25
C GLU A 302 5.12 7.15 14.06
N GLY A 303 4.34 6.14 14.50
CA GLY A 303 3.08 6.36 15.21
C GLY A 303 1.95 6.88 14.31
N LEU A 304 2.09 6.81 12.99
CA LEU A 304 1.10 7.30 12.02
C LEU A 304 0.21 6.15 11.54
N PHE A 305 -1.07 6.18 11.95
CA PHE A 305 -2.01 5.08 11.74
C PHE A 305 -2.85 5.31 10.49
N THR A 306 -2.35 4.88 9.34
CA THR A 306 -2.97 5.08 8.01
C THR A 306 -3.51 3.78 7.39
N GLY A 307 -4.40 3.89 6.40
CA GLY A 307 -4.84 2.75 5.59
C GLY A 307 -3.77 2.27 4.59
N GLY A 308 -4.07 1.19 3.86
CA GLY A 308 -3.15 0.60 2.87
C GLY A 308 -2.73 1.57 1.77
N SER A 309 -3.64 2.44 1.31
CA SER A 309 -3.32 3.49 0.33
C SER A 309 -2.25 4.46 0.82
N GLY A 310 -2.26 4.81 2.12
CA GLY A 310 -1.19 5.61 2.74
C GLY A 310 0.14 4.86 2.78
N GLY A 311 0.11 3.55 3.05
CA GLY A 311 1.30 2.70 2.95
C GLY A 311 1.89 2.67 1.54
N GLY A 312 1.05 2.59 0.49
CA GLY A 312 1.46 2.70 -0.90
C GLY A 312 2.10 4.06 -1.22
N CYS A 313 1.51 5.16 -0.71
CA CYS A 313 2.11 6.49 -0.83
C CYS A 313 3.50 6.56 -0.19
N ILE A 314 3.68 5.95 0.99
CA ILE A 314 4.99 5.89 1.68
C ILE A 314 5.99 5.05 0.89
N SER A 315 5.60 3.86 0.39
CA SER A 315 6.47 3.03 -0.45
C SER A 315 6.99 3.81 -1.66
N ALA A 316 6.10 4.45 -2.39
CA ALA A 316 6.45 5.30 -3.54
C ALA A 316 7.34 6.48 -3.13
N ALA A 317 6.98 7.19 -2.04
CA ALA A 317 7.76 8.34 -1.56
C ALA A 317 9.19 7.96 -1.13
N LEU A 318 9.38 6.81 -0.51
CA LEU A 318 10.72 6.31 -0.16
C LEU A 318 11.56 5.98 -1.39
N ARG A 319 10.96 5.43 -2.46
CA ARG A 319 11.64 5.22 -3.73
C ARG A 319 12.04 6.54 -4.39
N VAL A 320 11.14 7.53 -4.38
CA VAL A 320 11.44 8.90 -4.84
C VAL A 320 12.57 9.51 -4.01
N ALA A 321 12.48 9.45 -2.68
CA ALA A 321 13.46 10.03 -1.77
C ALA A 321 14.88 9.45 -1.93
N LYS A 322 15.02 8.17 -2.29
CA LYS A 322 16.31 7.55 -2.60
C LYS A 322 17.00 8.18 -3.83
N ARG A 323 16.25 8.80 -4.73
CA ARG A 323 16.76 9.49 -5.94
C ARG A 323 16.96 10.99 -5.72
N CYS A 324 16.50 11.51 -4.58
CA CYS A 324 16.61 12.91 -4.20
C CYS A 324 17.95 13.23 -3.54
N LYS A 325 18.29 14.51 -3.53
CA LYS A 325 19.53 15.04 -2.92
C LYS A 325 19.23 15.81 -1.64
N LYS A 326 20.28 16.16 -0.91
CA LYS A 326 20.19 17.04 0.25
C LYS A 326 19.61 18.41 -0.16
N GLY A 327 18.61 18.87 0.59
CA GLY A 327 17.87 20.11 0.32
C GLY A 327 16.57 19.90 -0.45
N ASP A 328 16.33 18.71 -1.02
CA ASP A 328 15.00 18.35 -1.52
C ASP A 328 14.04 18.07 -0.36
N LEU A 329 12.75 18.37 -0.56
CA LEU A 329 11.69 18.13 0.39
C LEU A 329 10.57 17.32 -0.29
N VAL A 330 10.37 16.11 0.20
CA VAL A 330 9.36 15.17 -0.30
C VAL A 330 8.16 15.17 0.65
N VAL A 331 6.96 15.32 0.11
CA VAL A 331 5.71 15.18 0.86
C VAL A 331 4.95 13.97 0.37
N ALA A 332 4.72 12.99 1.27
CA ALA A 332 3.84 11.85 1.05
C ALA A 332 2.45 12.12 1.60
N PHE A 333 1.40 11.72 0.90
CA PHE A 333 0.03 11.97 1.30
C PHE A 333 -0.59 10.75 1.98
N LEU A 334 -1.13 10.93 3.21
CA LEU A 334 -1.83 9.87 3.96
C LEU A 334 -3.34 10.15 3.94
N PRO A 335 -4.09 9.46 3.05
CA PRO A 335 -5.46 9.85 2.72
C PRO A 335 -6.51 9.42 3.73
N ASP A 336 -6.33 8.31 4.45
CA ASP A 336 -7.33 7.81 5.38
C ASP A 336 -6.72 7.09 6.59
N THR A 337 -7.55 6.93 7.64
CA THR A 337 -7.17 6.28 8.89
C THR A 337 -7.08 4.76 8.77
N GLY A 338 -6.10 4.16 9.45
CA GLY A 338 -5.97 2.72 9.63
C GLY A 338 -7.09 2.06 10.44
N MET A 339 -7.84 2.85 11.23
CA MET A 339 -8.95 2.33 12.05
C MET A 339 -10.07 1.66 11.25
N ARG A 340 -10.13 1.91 9.94
CA ARG A 340 -11.10 1.29 9.02
C ARG A 340 -10.67 -0.06 8.46
N TYR A 341 -9.50 -0.56 8.88
CA TYR A 341 -8.85 -1.74 8.33
C TYR A 341 -8.31 -2.68 9.40
N LEU A 342 -8.90 -2.61 10.63
CA LEU A 342 -8.47 -3.44 11.76
C LEU A 342 -8.66 -4.94 11.49
N SER A 343 -9.74 -5.29 10.78
CA SER A 343 -10.03 -6.66 10.38
C SER A 343 -9.26 -7.12 9.11
N LYS A 344 -8.42 -6.25 8.52
CA LYS A 344 -7.64 -6.52 7.30
C LYS A 344 -6.16 -6.22 7.53
N VAL A 345 -5.69 -5.06 7.06
CA VAL A 345 -4.26 -4.64 7.08
C VAL A 345 -3.63 -4.78 8.46
N TYR A 346 -4.39 -4.63 9.54
CA TYR A 346 -3.92 -4.69 10.93
C TYR A 346 -4.23 -6.01 11.64
N SER A 347 -4.86 -6.98 10.96
CA SER A 347 -5.00 -8.36 11.40
C SER A 347 -3.81 -9.19 10.92
N ASP A 348 -3.09 -9.84 11.86
CA ASP A 348 -1.98 -10.73 11.51
C ASP A 348 -2.46 -11.98 10.76
N GLU A 349 -3.64 -12.49 11.12
CA GLU A 349 -4.29 -13.61 10.43
C GLU A 349 -4.59 -13.24 8.96
N TRP A 350 -5.25 -12.10 8.73
CA TRP A 350 -5.59 -11.64 7.38
C TRP A 350 -4.35 -11.40 6.50
N MET A 351 -3.27 -10.85 7.08
CA MET A 351 -1.99 -10.64 6.39
C MET A 351 -1.32 -11.97 6.03
N SER A 352 -1.30 -12.91 6.98
CA SER A 352 -0.70 -14.23 6.80
C SER A 352 -1.42 -15.08 5.75
N GLU A 353 -2.77 -15.12 5.78
CA GLU A 353 -3.59 -15.83 4.79
C GLU A 353 -3.31 -15.38 3.34
N ARG A 354 -2.85 -14.14 3.15
CA ARG A 354 -2.54 -13.54 1.84
C ARG A 354 -1.05 -13.52 1.51
N GLY A 355 -0.22 -14.04 2.42
CA GLY A 355 1.24 -14.04 2.26
C GLY A 355 1.88 -12.66 2.32
N TYR A 356 1.22 -11.68 2.94
CA TYR A 356 1.76 -10.33 3.15
C TYR A 356 2.47 -10.26 4.50
N ALA A 357 3.70 -10.73 4.57
CA ALA A 357 4.46 -10.71 5.82
C ALA A 357 5.30 -9.42 5.97
N ASP A 358 5.27 -8.80 7.17
CA ASP A 358 6.16 -7.67 7.50
C ASP A 358 7.54 -8.18 7.90
N ASN A 359 8.35 -8.48 6.91
CA ASN A 359 9.61 -9.19 7.07
C ASN A 359 10.82 -8.26 7.21
N GLU A 360 10.80 -7.27 8.12
CA GLU A 360 12.06 -6.59 8.50
C GLU A 360 13.06 -7.50 9.23
N VAL A 361 12.60 -8.64 9.75
CA VAL A 361 13.40 -9.64 10.48
C VAL A 361 13.22 -11.04 9.91
N ALA A 362 12.47 -11.20 8.82
CA ALA A 362 12.22 -12.53 8.29
C ALA A 362 13.44 -13.05 7.54
N LEU A 363 13.85 -14.22 7.96
CA LEU A 363 14.69 -15.11 7.18
C LEU A 363 14.17 -15.18 5.74
N ARG A 364 15.07 -14.93 4.80
CA ARG A 364 14.80 -15.13 3.38
C ARG A 364 15.23 -16.53 2.98
N ALA A 365 14.72 -17.03 1.88
CA ALA A 365 15.14 -18.30 1.32
C ALA A 365 16.67 -18.38 1.19
N ALA A 366 17.32 -17.31 0.72
CA ALA A 366 18.78 -17.23 0.64
C ALA A 366 19.48 -17.31 2.00
N ASP A 367 18.85 -16.88 3.10
CA ASP A 367 19.45 -16.96 4.43
C ASP A 367 19.47 -18.41 4.92
N VAL A 368 18.38 -19.16 4.65
CA VAL A 368 18.27 -20.59 4.94
C VAL A 368 19.27 -21.38 4.10
N VAL A 369 19.37 -21.07 2.80
CA VAL A 369 20.38 -21.67 1.91
C VAL A 369 21.80 -21.43 2.46
N ARG A 370 22.11 -20.18 2.85
CA ARG A 370 23.40 -19.85 3.47
C ARG A 370 23.66 -20.58 4.78
N ALA A 371 22.63 -20.69 5.63
CA ALA A 371 22.76 -21.44 6.89
C ALA A 371 22.99 -22.95 6.66
N LYS A 372 22.33 -23.54 5.67
CA LYS A 372 22.52 -24.94 5.23
C LYS A 372 23.96 -25.20 4.78
N HIS A 373 24.59 -24.22 4.12
CA HIS A 373 25.97 -24.33 3.62
C HIS A 373 27.03 -23.74 4.56
N LYS A 374 26.70 -23.39 5.80
CA LYS A 374 27.59 -22.72 6.78
C LYS A 374 28.94 -23.47 7.05
N ASN A 375 29.06 -24.75 6.68
CA ASN A 375 30.29 -25.53 6.81
C ASN A 375 31.22 -25.48 5.59
N GLY A 376 31.06 -24.47 4.72
CA GLY A 376 32.06 -24.18 3.66
C GLY A 376 32.08 -25.14 2.48
N LYS A 377 31.15 -26.10 2.39
CA LYS A 377 30.97 -26.94 1.21
C LYS A 377 29.65 -26.60 0.56
N GLU A 378 29.64 -25.73 -0.43
CA GLU A 378 28.55 -25.69 -1.39
C GLU A 378 28.41 -27.10 -1.99
N ARG A 379 27.37 -27.83 -1.58
CA ARG A 379 27.04 -29.09 -2.25
C ARG A 379 26.28 -28.72 -3.51
N GLU A 380 26.84 -29.10 -4.65
CA GLU A 380 26.08 -29.03 -5.90
C GLU A 380 24.75 -29.75 -5.76
N LEU A 381 23.69 -29.15 -6.28
CA LEU A 381 22.36 -29.79 -6.28
C LEU A 381 22.45 -31.10 -7.07
N ILE A 382 22.12 -32.20 -6.41
CA ILE A 382 22.10 -33.52 -7.05
C ILE A 382 20.82 -33.59 -7.90
N ILE A 383 21.01 -33.76 -9.21
CA ILE A 383 19.93 -33.76 -10.19
C ILE A 383 19.98 -35.03 -11.04
N ALA A 384 18.84 -35.38 -11.64
CA ALA A 384 18.77 -36.33 -12.74
C ALA A 384 18.44 -35.61 -14.06
N ARG A 385 18.79 -36.20 -15.17
CA ARG A 385 18.36 -35.78 -16.49
C ARG A 385 17.12 -36.57 -16.91
N ALA A 386 16.21 -35.94 -17.61
CA ALA A 386 14.95 -36.56 -18.03
C ALA A 386 15.14 -37.76 -18.97
N ASP A 387 16.26 -37.82 -19.69
CA ASP A 387 16.64 -38.89 -20.63
C ASP A 387 17.33 -40.09 -19.96
N GLN A 388 17.66 -40.03 -18.66
CA GLN A 388 18.25 -41.13 -17.91
C GLN A 388 17.22 -42.19 -17.53
N THR A 389 17.72 -43.39 -17.18
CA THR A 389 16.83 -44.49 -16.72
C THR A 389 16.44 -44.32 -15.27
N VAL A 390 15.27 -44.85 -14.90
CA VAL A 390 14.79 -44.94 -13.50
C VAL A 390 15.78 -45.69 -12.62
N PHE A 391 16.47 -46.71 -13.15
CA PHE A 391 17.52 -47.44 -12.43
C PHE A 391 18.70 -46.52 -12.06
N HIS A 392 19.08 -45.59 -12.95
CA HIS A 392 20.11 -44.60 -12.66
C HIS A 392 19.68 -43.65 -11.50
N ALA A 393 18.43 -43.19 -11.52
CA ALA A 393 17.86 -42.36 -10.46
C ALA A 393 17.92 -43.12 -9.09
N LEU A 394 17.46 -44.37 -9.08
CA LEU A 394 17.51 -45.23 -7.86
C LEU A 394 18.93 -45.35 -7.31
N HIS A 395 19.91 -45.64 -8.17
CA HIS A 395 21.31 -45.81 -7.74
C HIS A 395 21.87 -44.46 -7.23
N THR A 396 21.52 -43.34 -7.83
CA THR A 396 21.93 -42.00 -7.38
C THR A 396 21.33 -41.70 -6.00
N MET A 397 20.03 -41.98 -5.80
CA MET A 397 19.36 -41.80 -4.50
C MET A 397 20.03 -42.61 -3.41
N GLN A 398 20.28 -43.92 -3.64
CA GLN A 398 20.93 -44.79 -2.68
C GLN A 398 22.36 -44.34 -2.35
N LYS A 399 23.16 -43.93 -3.36
CA LYS A 399 24.53 -43.48 -3.16
C LYS A 399 24.62 -42.19 -2.37
N GLN A 400 23.62 -41.30 -2.52
CA GLN A 400 23.61 -39.97 -1.93
C GLN A 400 22.74 -39.86 -0.67
N ASP A 401 22.07 -40.96 -0.28
CA ASP A 401 21.14 -41.02 0.84
C ASP A 401 20.05 -39.96 0.77
N ILE A 402 19.35 -39.93 -0.39
CA ILE A 402 18.27 -38.96 -0.66
C ILE A 402 17.03 -39.71 -1.17
N SER A 403 15.85 -39.25 -0.77
CA SER A 403 14.56 -39.85 -1.12
C SER A 403 13.83 -39.18 -2.27
N GLN A 404 14.41 -38.10 -2.82
CA GLN A 404 13.87 -37.34 -3.97
C GLN A 404 15.00 -36.84 -4.85
N LEU A 405 14.75 -36.83 -6.15
CA LEU A 405 15.74 -36.40 -7.13
C LEU A 405 15.08 -35.45 -8.12
N PRO A 406 15.44 -34.16 -8.10
CA PRO A 406 15.02 -33.20 -9.10
C PRO A 406 15.47 -33.60 -10.51
N VAL A 407 14.58 -33.40 -11.49
CA VAL A 407 14.84 -33.72 -12.89
C VAL A 407 14.98 -32.44 -13.68
N PHE A 408 16.10 -32.31 -14.38
CA PHE A 408 16.42 -31.14 -15.19
C PHE A 408 16.55 -31.49 -16.67
N GLU A 409 16.14 -30.54 -17.52
CA GLU A 409 16.52 -30.46 -18.93
C GLU A 409 17.37 -29.20 -19.10
N GLU A 410 18.59 -29.37 -19.55
CA GLU A 410 19.61 -28.32 -19.56
C GLU A 410 19.76 -27.66 -18.18
N LYS A 411 19.22 -26.48 -17.98
CA LYS A 411 19.27 -25.71 -16.70
C LYS A 411 17.88 -25.45 -16.09
N ILE A 412 16.85 -26.09 -16.61
CA ILE A 412 15.46 -25.86 -16.19
C ILE A 412 14.95 -27.09 -15.45
N PRO A 413 14.38 -26.95 -14.24
CA PRO A 413 13.73 -28.05 -13.54
C PRO A 413 12.41 -28.40 -14.25
N VAL A 414 12.28 -29.64 -14.72
CA VAL A 414 11.10 -30.11 -15.48
C VAL A 414 10.25 -31.13 -14.75
N GLY A 415 10.78 -31.72 -13.67
CA GLY A 415 10.08 -32.73 -12.88
C GLY A 415 10.78 -33.08 -11.59
N THR A 416 10.23 -34.05 -10.88
CA THR A 416 10.83 -34.67 -9.70
C THR A 416 10.51 -36.15 -9.70
N ILE A 417 11.44 -37.01 -9.31
CA ILE A 417 11.20 -38.42 -9.07
C ILE A 417 11.44 -38.73 -7.60
N PHE A 418 10.55 -39.51 -7.00
CA PHE A 418 10.57 -39.87 -5.57
C PHE A 418 10.88 -41.37 -5.39
N GLU A 419 11.46 -41.71 -4.26
CA GLU A 419 11.81 -43.09 -3.92
C GLU A 419 10.59 -44.00 -3.92
N ASP A 420 9.46 -43.55 -3.35
CA ASP A 420 8.21 -44.30 -3.29
C ASP A 420 7.61 -44.58 -4.68
N GLN A 421 7.77 -43.66 -5.63
CA GLN A 421 7.39 -43.85 -7.05
C GLN A 421 8.22 -44.97 -7.68
N ILE A 422 9.54 -44.97 -7.45
CA ILE A 422 10.43 -46.01 -7.99
C ILE A 422 10.10 -47.39 -7.34
N LEU A 423 9.84 -47.39 -6.04
CA LEU A 423 9.43 -48.60 -5.34
C LEU A 423 8.14 -49.21 -5.91
N ASN A 424 7.12 -48.35 -6.12
CA ASN A 424 5.85 -48.76 -6.72
C ASN A 424 6.03 -49.32 -8.14
N LEU A 425 6.89 -48.75 -8.98
CA LEU A 425 7.19 -49.25 -10.32
C LEU A 425 7.87 -50.65 -10.23
N ALA A 426 8.79 -50.82 -9.30
CA ALA A 426 9.45 -52.11 -9.08
C ALA A 426 8.47 -53.19 -8.59
N LEU A 427 7.58 -52.85 -7.65
CA LEU A 427 6.52 -53.78 -7.16
C LEU A 427 5.52 -54.15 -8.27
N GLN A 428 5.30 -53.31 -9.25
CA GLN A 428 4.48 -53.57 -10.44
C GLN A 428 5.22 -54.43 -11.50
N GLY A 429 6.45 -54.86 -11.22
CA GLY A 429 7.25 -55.68 -12.14
C GLY A 429 7.81 -54.96 -13.33
N LYS A 430 7.87 -53.61 -13.31
CA LYS A 430 8.46 -52.84 -14.40
C LYS A 430 9.98 -52.96 -14.43
N ASP A 431 10.56 -53.07 -15.60
CA ASP A 431 12.00 -53.08 -15.78
C ASP A 431 12.59 -51.67 -15.69
N LEU A 432 13.08 -51.31 -14.50
CA LEU A 432 13.63 -49.97 -14.21
C LEU A 432 14.83 -49.58 -15.09
N ARG A 433 15.50 -50.55 -15.72
CA ARG A 433 16.64 -50.28 -16.62
C ARG A 433 16.21 -49.83 -18.02
N LYS A 434 14.93 -50.11 -18.37
CA LYS A 434 14.34 -49.68 -19.66
C LYS A 434 13.47 -48.49 -19.57
N LEU A 435 12.91 -48.18 -18.37
CA LEU A 435 12.07 -47.01 -18.13
C LEU A 435 12.93 -45.75 -18.11
N VAL A 436 12.51 -44.71 -18.84
CA VAL A 436 13.13 -43.39 -18.87
C VAL A 436 12.43 -42.49 -17.84
N ILE A 437 13.20 -41.67 -17.13
CA ILE A 437 12.70 -40.79 -16.05
C ILE A 437 11.56 -39.91 -16.54
N ARG A 438 11.64 -39.36 -17.77
CA ARG A 438 10.62 -38.52 -18.40
C ARG A 438 9.22 -39.16 -18.41
N GLU A 439 9.15 -40.47 -18.53
CA GLU A 439 7.87 -41.20 -18.64
C GLU A 439 7.18 -41.37 -17.29
N VAL A 440 7.92 -41.23 -16.20
CA VAL A 440 7.43 -41.56 -14.85
C VAL A 440 7.57 -40.43 -13.84
N MET A 441 8.33 -39.36 -14.12
CA MET A 441 8.55 -38.26 -13.20
C MET A 441 7.24 -37.51 -12.89
N GLY A 442 7.13 -37.01 -11.66
CA GLY A 442 6.07 -36.10 -11.24
C GLY A 442 6.34 -34.65 -11.70
N LYS A 443 5.46 -33.75 -11.30
CA LYS A 443 5.63 -32.30 -11.55
C LYS A 443 6.91 -31.76 -10.94
N ALA A 444 7.45 -30.68 -11.51
CA ALA A 444 8.54 -29.96 -10.90
C ALA A 444 8.11 -29.35 -9.55
N LEU A 445 9.03 -29.31 -8.59
CA LEU A 445 8.81 -28.63 -7.33
C LEU A 445 8.57 -27.12 -7.57
N PRO A 446 7.80 -26.43 -6.71
CA PRO A 446 7.64 -24.98 -6.78
C PRO A 446 8.98 -24.25 -6.72
N ILE A 447 9.07 -23.14 -7.45
CA ILE A 447 10.27 -22.30 -7.47
C ILE A 447 9.96 -21.00 -6.73
N VAL A 448 10.83 -20.61 -5.82
CA VAL A 448 10.82 -19.30 -5.16
C VAL A 448 12.09 -18.52 -5.49
N GLN A 449 12.02 -17.21 -5.46
CA GLN A 449 13.20 -16.35 -5.62
C GLN A 449 14.04 -16.34 -4.34
N LYS A 450 15.33 -16.08 -4.44
CA LYS A 450 16.29 -16.05 -3.31
C LYS A 450 15.90 -15.08 -2.19
N ASP A 451 15.17 -14.02 -2.52
CA ASP A 451 14.68 -13.00 -1.59
C ASP A 451 13.27 -13.29 -1.04
N ALA A 452 12.68 -14.42 -1.44
CA ALA A 452 11.38 -14.84 -0.92
C ALA A 452 11.42 -15.02 0.60
N PRO A 453 10.40 -14.52 1.34
CA PRO A 453 10.30 -14.74 2.78
C PRO A 453 10.15 -16.22 3.11
N VAL A 454 10.73 -16.66 4.22
CA VAL A 454 10.64 -18.06 4.68
C VAL A 454 9.20 -18.50 4.93
N ASP A 455 8.31 -17.60 5.34
CA ASP A 455 6.88 -17.91 5.50
C ASP A 455 6.26 -18.38 4.19
N ARG A 456 6.57 -17.74 3.06
CA ARG A 456 6.13 -18.20 1.74
C ARG A 456 6.68 -19.59 1.41
N VAL A 457 7.93 -19.86 1.76
CA VAL A 457 8.53 -21.19 1.61
C VAL A 457 7.78 -22.22 2.46
N THR A 458 7.47 -21.88 3.71
CA THR A 458 6.73 -22.74 4.65
C THR A 458 5.34 -23.09 4.13
N HIS A 459 4.61 -22.13 3.58
CA HIS A 459 3.27 -22.37 2.99
C HIS A 459 3.29 -23.28 1.76
N LEU A 460 4.38 -23.31 1.00
CA LEU A 460 4.52 -24.19 -0.16
C LEU A 460 4.89 -25.63 0.26
N LEU A 461 5.51 -25.81 1.43
CA LEU A 461 5.92 -27.11 1.93
C LEU A 461 4.75 -27.86 2.57
N SER A 462 4.32 -28.94 1.92
CA SER A 462 3.24 -29.83 2.36
C SER A 462 3.71 -31.29 2.35
N HIS A 463 2.80 -32.23 2.59
CA HIS A 463 3.08 -33.66 2.38
C HIS A 463 3.28 -34.00 0.90
N GLU A 464 2.55 -33.29 0.01
CA GLU A 464 2.63 -33.49 -1.43
C GLU A 464 3.78 -32.68 -2.06
N THR A 465 4.28 -31.66 -1.37
CA THR A 465 5.36 -30.77 -1.80
C THR A 465 6.45 -30.75 -0.71
N PRO A 466 7.30 -31.78 -0.61
CA PRO A 466 8.24 -31.92 0.50
C PRO A 466 9.42 -30.94 0.44
N ALA A 467 9.63 -30.28 -0.71
CA ALA A 467 10.71 -29.33 -0.94
C ALA A 467 10.30 -28.24 -1.93
N VAL A 468 11.05 -27.15 -1.95
CA VAL A 468 10.94 -26.07 -2.94
C VAL A 468 12.31 -25.75 -3.51
N PHE A 469 12.35 -25.33 -4.79
CA PHE A 469 13.54 -24.75 -5.38
C PHE A 469 13.69 -23.29 -4.98
N VAL A 470 14.93 -22.88 -4.76
CA VAL A 470 15.29 -21.48 -4.62
C VAL A 470 16.14 -21.07 -5.83
N ASP A 471 15.62 -20.15 -6.63
CA ASP A 471 16.36 -19.53 -7.71
C ASP A 471 17.37 -18.51 -7.13
N MET A 472 18.64 -18.87 -7.17
CA MET A 472 19.72 -18.05 -6.65
C MET A 472 20.23 -17.01 -7.70
N GLY A 473 19.68 -17.04 -8.90
CA GLY A 473 20.12 -16.25 -10.05
C GLY A 473 21.19 -16.97 -10.88
N ASP A 474 21.43 -16.48 -12.10
CA ASP A 474 22.40 -17.05 -13.05
C ASP A 474 22.17 -18.54 -13.37
N SER A 475 20.92 -18.98 -13.41
CA SER A 475 20.48 -20.36 -13.61
C SER A 475 21.02 -21.33 -12.52
N ARG A 476 21.28 -20.84 -11.32
CA ARG A 476 21.64 -21.66 -10.16
C ARG A 476 20.43 -21.86 -9.27
N PHE A 477 20.19 -23.10 -8.91
CA PHE A 477 19.11 -23.48 -8.01
C PHE A 477 19.65 -24.16 -6.77
N ASP A 478 19.02 -23.92 -5.65
CA ASP A 478 19.16 -24.72 -4.43
C ASP A 478 17.81 -25.31 -4.05
N ILE A 479 17.75 -26.19 -3.08
CA ILE A 479 16.54 -26.84 -2.62
C ILE A 479 16.40 -26.65 -1.11
N LEU A 480 15.19 -26.30 -0.66
CA LEU A 480 14.86 -26.18 0.76
C LEU A 480 13.75 -27.16 1.13
N THR A 481 13.94 -27.80 2.27
CA THR A 481 13.00 -28.73 2.91
C THR A 481 12.52 -28.18 4.27
N LYS A 482 11.51 -28.80 4.87
CA LYS A 482 11.10 -28.46 6.24
C LYS A 482 12.25 -28.60 7.25
N TYR A 483 13.13 -29.59 7.05
CA TYR A 483 14.29 -29.81 7.90
C TYR A 483 15.27 -28.64 7.87
N ASP A 484 15.56 -28.09 6.67
CA ASP A 484 16.46 -26.94 6.51
C ASP A 484 15.92 -25.70 7.25
N LEU A 485 14.61 -25.47 7.17
CA LEU A 485 13.95 -24.38 7.89
C LEU A 485 14.05 -24.56 9.41
N MET A 486 13.69 -25.74 9.91
CA MET A 486 13.74 -26.04 11.35
C MET A 486 15.17 -25.94 11.90
N SER A 487 16.15 -26.48 11.19
CA SER A 487 17.56 -26.41 11.57
C SER A 487 18.07 -24.98 11.64
N THR A 488 17.69 -24.13 10.68
CA THR A 488 18.06 -22.71 10.67
C THR A 488 17.44 -21.97 11.85
N ILE A 489 16.14 -22.18 12.12
CA ILE A 489 15.42 -21.52 13.24
C ILE A 489 16.02 -21.96 14.58
N ALA A 490 16.33 -23.26 14.75
CA ALA A 490 16.96 -23.78 15.97
C ALA A 490 18.34 -23.15 16.21
N GLY A 491 19.19 -23.06 15.17
CA GLY A 491 20.50 -22.42 15.28
C GLY A 491 20.43 -20.92 15.60
N MET A 492 19.38 -20.22 15.16
CA MET A 492 19.17 -18.82 15.55
C MET A 492 18.71 -18.68 17.01
N ALA A 493 17.85 -19.57 17.49
CA ALA A 493 17.41 -19.58 18.88
C ALA A 493 18.56 -19.86 19.86
N GLU A 494 19.54 -20.68 19.46
CA GLU A 494 20.76 -20.91 20.22
C GLU A 494 21.72 -19.71 20.22
N ALA A 495 21.81 -18.98 19.12
CA ALA A 495 22.65 -17.78 19.00
C ALA A 495 22.10 -16.55 19.75
N MET A 496 20.84 -16.55 20.13
CA MET A 496 20.16 -15.51 20.93
C MET A 496 20.26 -15.76 22.44
N ARG A 497 20.80 -16.89 22.89
CA ARG A 497 21.11 -17.21 24.28
C ARG A 497 22.57 -16.88 24.62
#